data_b0c7ca5e32b1dde1631fe7e9ad28d66b
#
_entry.id   b0c7ca5e32b1dde1631fe7e9ad28d66b
#
_cell.length_a   1.000
_cell.length_b   1.000
_cell.length_c   1.000
_cell.angle_alpha   90.00
_cell.angle_beta   90.00
_cell.angle_gamma   90.00
#
_symmetry.space_group_name_H-M   'P 1'
#
loop_
_entity.id
_entity.type
_entity.pdbx_description
1 polymer ?
#
loop_
_entity_poly.entity_id
_entity_poly.type
_entity_poly.pdbx_seq_one_letter_code
_entity_poly.pdbx_strand_id
1 'polypeptide(L)'
;GLVGSEMCIRDSDNRELSWLKFNERVLEEAADRSVPLCERMSFLSIFQSNLDEFFMVRVGSLHDQMLVDKTAQDNKTKMTAKEQLSAIFDAAGILSEQKDLVYRNYMQLLKAEGVELLSFADMQPDDKVFLEHYFKEALMPLLSPQVIGKKQPFPFLKNKEIYAVVVLGTKNGEKLGIIPCSNEVFERLIKVPSGKGRYMLVEELILHFLPLVFERYTVKSKSLIRIIRNADIDVDEAFYDEDLDYRDSMEKLIRTRRRLCPVKLEHSRVLDVTIIENLRKELGIGADQVYFSEAPLELSFFSQIQDSLREKRELFFEKRVPQQPACIRNDLT
;
A
#
# COMPACT_ATOMS: atom_id res chain seq x y z
N GLY A 1 -3.77 -32.08 -19.19
CA GLY A 1 -4.23 -32.16 -18.02
C GLY A 1 -5.60 -31.70 -17.60
N LEU A 2 -6.36 -32.52 -16.90
CA LEU A 2 -7.71 -32.25 -16.41
C LEU A 2 -7.77 -32.14 -14.86
N VAL A 3 -6.63 -31.89 -14.20
CA VAL A 3 -6.57 -31.81 -12.74
C VAL A 3 -6.79 -30.39 -12.19
N GLY A 4 -6.71 -29.37 -13.04
CA GLY A 4 -6.92 -27.97 -12.64
C GLY A 4 -8.38 -27.52 -12.59
N SER A 5 -9.31 -28.21 -13.27
CA SER A 5 -10.70 -27.76 -13.38
C SER A 5 -11.60 -28.14 -12.19
N GLU A 6 -11.31 -29.23 -11.51
CA GLU A 6 -12.14 -29.64 -10.35
C GLU A 6 -11.82 -28.85 -9.08
N MET A 7 -10.58 -28.39 -8.90
CA MET A 7 -10.23 -27.53 -7.77
C MET A 7 -10.84 -26.12 -7.89
N CYS A 8 -11.02 -25.62 -9.13
CA CYS A 8 -11.67 -24.32 -9.38
C CYS A 8 -13.16 -24.27 -9.01
N ILE A 9 -13.88 -25.39 -9.07
CA ILE A 9 -15.35 -25.41 -8.86
C ILE A 9 -15.68 -25.37 -7.35
N ARG A 10 -14.89 -25.96 -6.48
CA ARG A 10 -15.12 -25.91 -5.01
C ARG A 10 -14.76 -24.59 -4.38
N ASP A 11 -13.71 -23.92 -4.86
CA ASP A 11 -13.30 -22.59 -4.38
C ASP A 11 -14.20 -21.45 -4.90
N SER A 12 -14.92 -21.66 -6.00
CA SER A 12 -15.80 -20.64 -6.61
C SER A 12 -17.11 -20.40 -5.85
N ASP A 13 -17.40 -21.17 -4.82
CA ASP A 13 -18.65 -21.03 -4.07
C ASP A 13 -18.59 -19.95 -2.98
N ASN A 14 -17.43 -19.66 -2.40
CA ASN A 14 -17.29 -18.54 -1.48
C ASN A 14 -17.09 -17.23 -2.28
N ARG A 15 -17.94 -16.26 -1.99
CA ARG A 15 -17.96 -14.99 -2.71
C ARG A 15 -16.64 -14.21 -2.61
N GLU A 16 -16.04 -14.19 -1.44
CA GLU A 16 -14.85 -13.40 -1.16
C GLU A 16 -13.60 -14.06 -1.78
N LEU A 17 -13.50 -15.38 -1.71
CA LEU A 17 -12.42 -16.12 -2.38
C LEU A 17 -12.55 -16.06 -3.91
N SER A 18 -13.78 -16.09 -4.45
CA SER A 18 -14.03 -15.88 -5.88
C SER A 18 -13.62 -14.48 -6.34
N TRP A 19 -13.80 -13.47 -5.48
CA TRP A 19 -13.35 -12.10 -5.78
C TRP A 19 -11.82 -12.01 -5.82
N LEU A 20 -11.11 -12.69 -4.90
CA LEU A 20 -9.64 -12.74 -4.96
C LEU A 20 -9.14 -13.40 -6.25
N LYS A 21 -9.79 -14.46 -6.73
CA LYS A 21 -9.50 -15.08 -8.05
C LYS A 21 -9.78 -14.14 -9.23
N PHE A 22 -10.80 -13.29 -9.12
CA PHE A 22 -10.98 -12.22 -10.11
C PHE A 22 -9.81 -11.24 -10.10
N ASN A 23 -9.36 -10.79 -8.93
CA ASN A 23 -8.22 -9.87 -8.83
C ASN A 23 -6.90 -10.53 -9.24
N GLU A 24 -6.75 -11.85 -9.03
CA GLU A 24 -5.62 -12.64 -9.57
C GLU A 24 -5.53 -12.51 -11.09
N ARG A 25 -6.66 -12.59 -11.82
CA ARG A 25 -6.68 -12.39 -13.28
C ARG A 25 -6.23 -10.98 -13.69
N VAL A 26 -6.51 -9.96 -12.88
CA VAL A 26 -5.96 -8.61 -13.11
C VAL A 26 -4.43 -8.61 -12.98
N LEU A 27 -3.89 -9.38 -12.04
CA LEU A 27 -2.45 -9.56 -11.87
C LEU A 27 -1.83 -10.38 -13.03
N GLU A 28 -2.55 -11.36 -13.57
CA GLU A 28 -2.14 -12.11 -14.77
C GLU A 28 -2.02 -11.20 -15.99
N GLU A 29 -2.98 -10.28 -16.21
CA GLU A 29 -2.88 -9.25 -17.27
C GLU A 29 -1.64 -8.35 -17.07
N ALA A 30 -1.33 -8.01 -15.82
CA ALA A 30 -0.08 -7.33 -15.50
C ALA A 30 1.16 -8.14 -15.88
N ALA A 31 1.12 -9.46 -15.76
CA ALA A 31 2.24 -10.36 -16.08
C ALA A 31 2.34 -10.72 -17.57
N ASP A 32 1.26 -10.59 -18.34
CA ASP A 32 1.19 -11.01 -19.73
C ASP A 32 2.07 -10.14 -20.64
N ARG A 33 3.02 -10.77 -21.33
CA ARG A 33 3.96 -10.09 -22.24
C ARG A 33 3.32 -9.62 -23.54
N SER A 34 2.12 -10.08 -23.88
CA SER A 34 1.36 -9.60 -25.04
C SER A 34 0.72 -8.24 -24.81
N VAL A 35 0.58 -7.83 -23.53
CA VAL A 35 0.08 -6.51 -23.13
C VAL A 35 1.24 -5.49 -23.13
N PRO A 36 1.05 -4.29 -23.69
CA PRO A 36 2.06 -3.24 -23.70
C PRO A 36 2.53 -2.87 -22.29
N LEU A 37 3.83 -2.52 -22.12
CA LEU A 37 4.46 -2.37 -20.80
C LEU A 37 3.75 -1.36 -19.89
N CYS A 38 3.37 -0.20 -20.41
CA CYS A 38 2.70 0.82 -19.62
C CYS A 38 1.29 0.39 -19.19
N GLU A 39 0.58 -0.36 -20.02
CA GLU A 39 -0.73 -0.92 -19.64
C GLU A 39 -0.60 -1.98 -18.55
N ARG A 40 0.43 -2.80 -18.62
CA ARG A 40 0.74 -3.78 -17.56
C ARG A 40 1.03 -3.09 -16.23
N MET A 41 1.70 -1.93 -16.23
CA MET A 41 1.89 -1.10 -15.02
C MET A 41 0.55 -0.63 -14.45
N SER A 42 -0.38 -0.23 -15.33
CA SER A 42 -1.75 0.13 -14.91
C SER A 42 -2.46 -1.05 -14.25
N PHE A 43 -2.39 -2.25 -14.85
CA PHE A 43 -2.99 -3.45 -14.26
C PHE A 43 -2.41 -3.79 -12.88
N LEU A 44 -1.10 -3.62 -12.69
CA LEU A 44 -0.47 -3.86 -11.38
C LEU A 44 -0.95 -2.86 -10.33
N SER A 45 -1.10 -1.58 -10.70
CA SER A 45 -1.66 -0.55 -9.80
C SER A 45 -3.13 -0.81 -9.49
N ILE A 46 -3.93 -1.22 -10.50
CA ILE A 46 -5.33 -1.60 -10.32
C ILE A 46 -5.45 -2.82 -9.39
N PHE A 47 -4.61 -3.85 -9.59
CA PHE A 47 -4.58 -5.01 -8.71
C PHE A 47 -4.40 -4.61 -7.24
N GLN A 48 -3.43 -3.73 -6.96
CA GLN A 48 -3.17 -3.28 -5.61
C GLN A 48 -4.33 -2.44 -5.04
N SER A 49 -4.84 -1.50 -5.82
CA SER A 49 -5.98 -0.66 -5.41
C SER A 49 -7.23 -1.49 -5.11
N ASN A 50 -7.52 -2.48 -5.96
CA ASN A 50 -8.61 -3.42 -5.77
C ASN A 50 -8.43 -4.23 -4.48
N LEU A 51 -7.22 -4.72 -4.23
CA LEU A 51 -6.92 -5.49 -3.02
C LEU A 51 -7.07 -4.63 -1.75
N ASP A 52 -6.63 -3.38 -1.79
CA ASP A 52 -6.80 -2.43 -0.70
C ASP A 52 -8.29 -2.20 -0.39
N GLU A 53 -9.11 -1.96 -1.42
CA GLU A 53 -10.55 -1.77 -1.26
C GLU A 53 -11.23 -3.04 -0.73
N PHE A 54 -10.83 -4.21 -1.22
CA PHE A 54 -11.31 -5.48 -0.71
C PHE A 54 -11.04 -5.65 0.79
N PHE A 55 -9.83 -5.32 1.25
CA PHE A 55 -9.50 -5.36 2.67
C PHE A 55 -10.31 -4.33 3.47
N MET A 56 -10.47 -3.12 2.95
CA MET A 56 -11.25 -2.08 3.62
C MET A 56 -12.72 -2.47 3.79
N VAL A 57 -13.35 -2.97 2.75
CA VAL A 57 -14.80 -3.18 2.71
C VAL A 57 -15.17 -4.61 3.10
N ARG A 58 -14.59 -5.62 2.43
CA ARG A 58 -15.01 -7.02 2.61
C ARG A 58 -14.40 -7.66 3.85
N VAL A 59 -13.07 -7.55 4.00
CA VAL A 59 -12.38 -8.06 5.19
C VAL A 59 -12.85 -7.31 6.43
N GLY A 60 -13.04 -5.99 6.32
CA GLY A 60 -13.61 -5.18 7.38
C GLY A 60 -15.00 -5.68 7.83
N SER A 61 -15.91 -5.91 6.88
CA SER A 61 -17.25 -6.43 7.18
C SER A 61 -17.23 -7.82 7.81
N LEU A 62 -16.38 -8.73 7.32
CA LEU A 62 -16.21 -10.08 7.92
C LEU A 62 -15.62 -9.99 9.33
N HIS A 63 -14.69 -9.07 9.57
CA HIS A 63 -14.14 -8.82 10.89
C HIS A 63 -15.23 -8.33 11.87
N ASP A 64 -16.05 -7.39 11.46
CA ASP A 64 -17.18 -6.90 12.27
C ASP A 64 -18.21 -8.01 12.53
N GLN A 65 -18.53 -8.82 11.53
CA GLN A 65 -19.41 -9.99 11.68
C GLN A 65 -18.84 -10.97 12.71
N MET A 66 -17.53 -11.27 12.67
CA MET A 66 -16.89 -12.17 13.63
C MET A 66 -17.01 -11.64 15.08
N LEU A 67 -17.02 -10.30 15.29
CA LEU A 67 -17.17 -9.69 16.60
C LEU A 67 -18.61 -9.76 17.12
N VAL A 68 -19.60 -9.70 16.22
CA VAL A 68 -21.03 -9.71 16.58
C VAL A 68 -21.55 -11.15 16.75
N ASP A 69 -21.27 -12.03 15.80
CA ASP A 69 -21.71 -13.42 15.83
C ASP A 69 -20.62 -14.36 15.29
N LYS A 70 -19.96 -15.04 16.22
CA LYS A 70 -18.89 -15.99 15.91
C LYS A 70 -19.36 -17.28 15.23
N THR A 71 -20.67 -17.55 15.27
CA THR A 71 -21.29 -18.79 14.78
C THR A 71 -21.96 -18.62 13.43
N ALA A 72 -22.15 -17.38 12.99
CA ALA A 72 -22.73 -17.08 11.67
C ALA A 72 -21.89 -17.72 10.55
N GLN A 73 -22.56 -18.44 9.67
CA GLN A 73 -21.94 -19.16 8.56
C GLN A 73 -22.39 -18.58 7.22
N ASP A 74 -21.48 -18.61 6.26
CA ASP A 74 -21.81 -18.33 4.87
C ASP A 74 -22.86 -19.33 4.34
N ASN A 75 -23.82 -18.84 3.59
CA ASN A 75 -24.96 -19.65 3.13
C ASN A 75 -24.55 -20.80 2.18
N LYS A 76 -23.48 -20.62 1.42
CA LYS A 76 -23.02 -21.59 0.40
C LYS A 76 -21.98 -22.55 0.96
N THR A 77 -20.88 -22.02 1.47
CA THR A 77 -19.73 -22.81 1.91
C THR A 77 -19.82 -23.29 3.35
N LYS A 78 -20.75 -22.73 4.13
CA LYS A 78 -20.89 -22.97 5.59
C LYS A 78 -19.66 -22.58 6.41
N MET A 79 -18.76 -21.79 5.83
CA MET A 79 -17.61 -21.26 6.54
C MET A 79 -18.06 -20.16 7.51
N THR A 80 -17.53 -20.17 8.71
CA THR A 80 -17.65 -19.05 9.65
C THR A 80 -16.86 -17.84 9.16
N ALA A 81 -17.15 -16.65 9.67
CA ALA A 81 -16.37 -15.43 9.34
C ALA A 81 -14.87 -15.61 9.63
N LYS A 82 -14.52 -16.30 10.71
CA LYS A 82 -13.13 -16.61 11.07
C LYS A 82 -12.44 -17.51 10.04
N GLU A 83 -13.11 -18.54 9.57
CA GLU A 83 -12.56 -19.47 8.56
C GLU A 83 -12.40 -18.76 7.21
N GLN A 84 -13.37 -17.90 6.84
CA GLN A 84 -13.26 -17.08 5.64
C GLN A 84 -12.08 -16.12 5.72
N LEU A 85 -11.92 -15.41 6.85
CA LEU A 85 -10.79 -14.49 7.07
C LEU A 85 -9.44 -15.20 6.96
N SER A 86 -9.29 -16.39 7.60
CA SER A 86 -8.06 -17.16 7.49
C SER A 86 -7.73 -17.53 6.05
N ALA A 87 -8.71 -18.04 5.30
CA ALA A 87 -8.51 -18.42 3.89
C ALA A 87 -8.21 -17.19 3.00
N ILE A 88 -8.81 -16.02 3.29
CA ILE A 88 -8.53 -14.76 2.61
C ILE A 88 -7.09 -14.32 2.87
N PHE A 89 -6.63 -14.35 4.13
CA PHE A 89 -5.28 -13.91 4.48
C PHE A 89 -4.21 -14.79 3.82
N ASP A 90 -4.41 -16.11 3.79
CA ASP A 90 -3.52 -17.03 3.10
C ASP A 90 -3.47 -16.74 1.58
N ALA A 91 -4.63 -16.59 0.95
CA ALA A 91 -4.71 -16.27 -0.48
C ALA A 91 -4.09 -14.89 -0.81
N ALA A 92 -4.32 -13.88 0.03
CA ALA A 92 -3.74 -12.56 -0.14
C ALA A 92 -2.20 -12.57 0.04
N GLY A 93 -1.67 -13.45 0.90
CA GLY A 93 -0.22 -13.68 1.03
C GLY A 93 0.40 -14.16 -0.28
N ILE A 94 -0.19 -15.19 -0.89
CA ILE A 94 0.25 -15.73 -2.18
C ILE A 94 0.20 -14.65 -3.27
N LEU A 95 -0.90 -13.89 -3.35
CA LEU A 95 -1.05 -12.81 -4.34
C LEU A 95 -0.03 -11.67 -4.12
N SER A 96 0.34 -11.39 -2.88
CA SER A 96 1.36 -10.39 -2.56
C SER A 96 2.75 -10.83 -3.04
N GLU A 97 3.11 -12.10 -2.88
CA GLU A 97 4.37 -12.65 -3.41
C GLU A 97 4.40 -12.63 -4.94
N GLN A 98 3.28 -12.97 -5.60
CA GLN A 98 3.15 -12.90 -7.05
C GLN A 98 3.29 -11.45 -7.55
N LYS A 99 2.65 -10.49 -6.87
CA LYS A 99 2.78 -9.05 -7.16
C LYS A 99 4.24 -8.61 -7.12
N ASP A 100 4.99 -9.01 -6.09
CA ASP A 100 6.40 -8.65 -5.94
C ASP A 100 7.26 -9.24 -7.06
N LEU A 101 6.98 -10.46 -7.50
CA LEU A 101 7.64 -11.07 -8.65
C LEU A 101 7.38 -10.30 -9.95
N VAL A 102 6.12 -9.94 -10.20
CA VAL A 102 5.72 -9.13 -11.37
C VAL A 102 6.41 -7.77 -11.33
N TYR A 103 6.42 -7.10 -10.17
CA TYR A 103 7.10 -5.81 -9.98
C TYR A 103 8.60 -5.90 -10.27
N ARG A 104 9.28 -6.92 -9.76
CA ARG A 104 10.73 -7.13 -10.00
C ARG A 104 11.04 -7.28 -11.49
N ASN A 105 10.20 -8.01 -12.23
CA ASN A 105 10.34 -8.14 -13.68
C ASN A 105 10.14 -6.80 -14.38
N TYR A 106 9.23 -5.96 -13.90
CA TYR A 106 9.02 -4.62 -14.48
C TYR A 106 10.21 -3.72 -14.33
N MET A 107 10.89 -3.75 -13.19
CA MET A 107 12.06 -2.90 -12.98
C MET A 107 13.16 -3.18 -14.02
N GLN A 108 13.31 -4.44 -14.44
CA GLN A 108 14.25 -4.79 -15.52
C GLN A 108 13.79 -4.28 -16.88
N LEU A 109 12.51 -4.39 -17.20
CA LEU A 109 11.93 -3.91 -18.45
C LEU A 109 11.99 -2.37 -18.54
N LEU A 110 11.63 -1.68 -17.46
CA LEU A 110 11.70 -0.22 -17.38
C LEU A 110 13.11 0.30 -17.53
N LYS A 111 14.11 -0.42 -16.99
CA LYS A 111 15.52 -0.10 -17.16
C LYS A 111 15.93 -0.17 -18.63
N ALA A 112 15.46 -1.16 -19.39
CA ALA A 112 15.68 -1.24 -20.84
C ALA A 112 15.06 -0.07 -21.61
N GLU A 113 13.94 0.49 -21.07
CA GLU A 113 13.28 1.69 -21.59
C GLU A 113 13.91 3.00 -21.11
N GLY A 114 14.98 2.93 -20.32
CA GLY A 114 15.69 4.09 -19.79
C GLY A 114 15.04 4.68 -18.54
N VAL A 115 14.21 3.92 -17.83
CA VAL A 115 13.61 4.33 -16.54
C VAL A 115 14.15 3.46 -15.41
N GLU A 116 14.72 4.11 -14.40
CA GLU A 116 15.30 3.45 -13.22
C GLU A 116 14.76 4.08 -11.92
N LEU A 117 14.26 3.24 -11.03
CA LEU A 117 14.09 3.60 -9.62
C LEU A 117 15.36 3.21 -8.87
N LEU A 118 16.01 4.20 -8.31
CA LEU A 118 17.34 4.04 -7.71
C LEU A 118 17.26 3.97 -6.20
N SER A 119 18.09 3.11 -5.60
CA SER A 119 18.42 3.22 -4.19
C SER A 119 19.49 4.28 -3.98
N PHE A 120 19.58 4.89 -2.80
CA PHE A 120 20.61 5.90 -2.53
C PHE A 120 22.03 5.33 -2.67
N ALA A 121 22.21 4.03 -2.41
CA ALA A 121 23.51 3.37 -2.53
C ALA A 121 24.02 3.37 -3.97
N ASP A 122 23.14 3.16 -4.95
CA ASP A 122 23.45 2.96 -6.38
C ASP A 122 23.56 4.28 -7.17
N MET A 123 23.38 5.42 -6.50
CA MET A 123 23.43 6.74 -7.13
C MET A 123 24.84 7.26 -7.37
N GLN A 124 24.96 8.09 -8.42
CA GLN A 124 26.18 8.83 -8.68
C GLN A 124 26.46 9.86 -7.58
N PRO A 125 27.73 10.26 -7.38
CA PRO A 125 28.08 11.22 -6.32
C PRO A 125 27.31 12.54 -6.40
N ASP A 126 27.12 13.09 -7.59
CA ASP A 126 26.39 14.36 -7.78
C ASP A 126 24.91 14.24 -7.41
N ASP A 127 24.28 13.09 -7.73
CA ASP A 127 22.90 12.81 -7.33
C ASP A 127 22.76 12.70 -5.80
N LYS A 128 23.76 12.07 -5.14
CA LYS A 128 23.79 11.98 -3.68
C LYS A 128 23.87 13.35 -3.02
N VAL A 129 24.71 14.23 -3.54
CA VAL A 129 24.83 15.62 -3.05
C VAL A 129 23.52 16.38 -3.25
N PHE A 130 22.91 16.26 -4.44
CA PHE A 130 21.61 16.88 -4.72
C PHE A 130 20.53 16.39 -3.76
N LEU A 131 20.39 15.06 -3.57
CA LEU A 131 19.37 14.48 -2.72
C LEU A 131 19.59 14.78 -1.24
N GLU A 132 20.84 14.84 -0.78
CA GLU A 132 21.15 15.27 0.58
C GLU A 132 20.73 16.73 0.83
N HIS A 133 21.04 17.62 -0.13
CA HIS A 133 20.60 19.00 -0.07
C HIS A 133 19.08 19.12 -0.10
N TYR A 134 18.43 18.44 -1.06
CA TYR A 134 16.97 18.39 -1.16
C TYR A 134 16.31 17.88 0.12
N PHE A 135 16.87 16.81 0.72
CA PHE A 135 16.37 16.30 1.97
C PHE A 135 16.45 17.33 3.11
N LYS A 136 17.61 17.98 3.27
CA LYS A 136 17.84 18.94 4.37
C LYS A 136 16.99 20.21 4.23
N GLU A 137 16.87 20.75 3.02
CA GLU A 137 16.23 22.04 2.79
C GLU A 137 14.72 21.93 2.52
N ALA A 138 14.29 20.89 1.81
CA ALA A 138 12.90 20.77 1.39
C ALA A 138 12.09 19.76 2.22
N LEU A 139 12.66 18.59 2.55
CA LEU A 139 11.89 17.52 3.22
C LEU A 139 11.97 17.60 4.74
N MET A 140 13.18 17.68 5.30
CA MET A 140 13.40 17.60 6.74
C MET A 140 12.59 18.62 7.56
N PRO A 141 12.42 19.88 7.14
CA PRO A 141 11.60 20.87 7.87
C PRO A 141 10.10 20.52 7.92
N LEU A 142 9.62 19.69 6.99
CA LEU A 142 8.22 19.30 6.88
C LEU A 142 7.93 17.96 7.59
N LEU A 143 8.97 17.23 8.01
CA LEU A 143 8.79 15.95 8.70
C LEU A 143 8.26 16.16 10.12
N SER A 144 7.39 15.25 10.55
CA SER A 144 6.81 15.22 11.89
C SER A 144 7.24 13.94 12.62
N PRO A 145 8.51 13.83 13.04
CA PRO A 145 9.01 12.63 13.71
C PRO A 145 8.40 12.49 15.10
N GLN A 146 7.90 11.30 15.41
CA GLN A 146 7.37 10.94 16.72
C GLN A 146 8.23 9.85 17.35
N VAL A 147 8.58 9.98 18.64
CA VAL A 147 9.28 8.95 19.39
C VAL A 147 8.34 8.38 20.44
N ILE A 148 7.98 7.13 20.29
CA ILE A 148 7.04 6.44 21.17
C ILE A 148 7.79 5.81 22.32
N GLY A 149 7.47 6.23 23.54
CA GLY A 149 7.98 5.69 24.78
C GLY A 149 6.89 4.95 25.56
N LYS A 150 7.29 4.23 26.62
CA LYS A 150 6.37 3.43 27.45
C LYS A 150 5.17 4.19 28.04
N LYS A 151 5.26 5.52 28.13
CA LYS A 151 4.23 6.38 28.74
C LYS A 151 3.40 7.15 27.72
N GLN A 152 3.73 7.04 26.43
CA GLN A 152 3.02 7.75 25.37
C GLN A 152 2.09 6.77 24.64
N PRO A 153 0.83 7.16 24.36
CA PRO A 153 -0.05 6.32 23.57
C PRO A 153 0.52 6.16 22.16
N PHE A 154 0.26 4.99 21.56
CA PHE A 154 0.60 4.74 20.17
C PHE A 154 -0.18 5.71 19.26
N PRO A 155 0.46 6.38 18.29
CA PRO A 155 -0.23 7.34 17.43
C PRO A 155 -1.26 6.63 16.55
N PHE A 156 -2.31 7.35 16.19
CA PHE A 156 -3.24 6.86 15.18
C PHE A 156 -2.57 6.97 13.80
N LEU A 157 -2.32 5.82 13.19
CA LEU A 157 -1.81 5.75 11.83
C LEU A 157 -2.99 5.79 10.85
N LYS A 158 -2.95 6.75 9.91
CA LYS A 158 -4.01 6.93 8.90
C LYS A 158 -4.07 5.75 7.93
N ASN A 159 -5.26 5.53 7.37
CA ASN A 159 -5.50 4.50 6.36
C ASN A 159 -4.70 4.77 5.08
N LYS A 160 -4.11 3.74 4.49
CA LYS A 160 -3.32 3.79 3.24
C LYS A 160 -2.04 4.65 3.28
N GLU A 161 -1.76 5.36 4.35
CA GLU A 161 -0.57 6.19 4.46
C GLU A 161 0.69 5.35 4.72
N ILE A 162 1.81 5.76 4.11
CA ILE A 162 3.12 5.13 4.31
C ILE A 162 3.81 5.83 5.48
N TYR A 163 4.39 5.05 6.39
CA TYR A 163 5.17 5.53 7.52
C TYR A 163 6.58 4.92 7.49
N ALA A 164 7.58 5.74 7.72
CA ALA A 164 8.91 5.26 8.07
C ALA A 164 8.94 4.94 9.56
N VAL A 165 9.24 3.69 9.91
CA VAL A 165 9.41 3.24 11.29
C VAL A 165 10.87 2.91 11.55
N VAL A 166 11.33 3.23 12.76
CA VAL A 166 12.73 3.07 13.14
C VAL A 166 12.85 2.64 14.60
N VAL A 167 13.75 1.70 14.85
CA VAL A 167 14.15 1.28 16.20
C VAL A 167 15.29 2.14 16.66
N LEU A 168 15.04 2.85 17.74
CA LEU A 168 15.94 3.82 18.34
C LEU A 168 16.55 3.24 19.61
N GLY A 169 17.87 3.01 19.60
CA GLY A 169 18.62 2.60 20.78
C GLY A 169 18.80 3.76 21.75
N THR A 170 18.54 3.51 23.04
CA THR A 170 18.75 4.46 24.14
C THR A 170 19.51 3.77 25.26
N LYS A 171 20.06 4.55 26.22
CA LYS A 171 20.71 4.00 27.41
C LYS A 171 19.78 3.10 28.25
N ASN A 172 18.47 3.32 28.17
CA ASN A 172 17.44 2.63 28.93
C ASN A 172 16.62 1.62 28.15
N GLY A 173 17.13 1.16 27.01
CA GLY A 173 16.43 0.21 26.10
C GLY A 173 16.11 0.81 24.75
N GLU A 174 15.08 0.27 24.09
CA GLU A 174 14.66 0.66 22.74
C GLU A 174 13.39 1.48 22.76
N LYS A 175 13.27 2.37 21.78
CA LYS A 175 12.06 3.14 21.48
C LYS A 175 11.72 2.98 20.00
N LEU A 176 10.48 3.23 19.66
CA LEU A 176 10.01 3.25 18.28
C LEU A 176 9.91 4.71 17.80
N GLY A 177 10.56 5.03 16.69
CA GLY A 177 10.37 6.27 15.96
C GLY A 177 9.41 6.04 14.79
N ILE A 178 8.50 6.97 14.55
CA ILE A 178 7.54 6.93 13.40
C ILE A 178 7.54 8.28 12.73
N ILE A 179 7.58 8.27 11.38
CA ILE A 179 7.47 9.48 10.53
C ILE A 179 6.45 9.20 9.44
N PRO A 180 5.38 9.99 9.29
CA PRO A 180 4.49 9.89 8.14
C PRO A 180 5.22 10.33 6.86
N CYS A 181 5.09 9.53 5.80
CA CYS A 181 5.62 9.81 4.46
C CYS A 181 4.44 10.22 3.55
N SER A 182 3.76 11.31 3.87
CA SER A 182 2.53 11.73 3.20
C SER A 182 2.80 12.23 1.79
N ASN A 183 2.02 11.74 0.83
CA ASN A 183 2.05 12.18 -0.56
C ASN A 183 1.40 13.57 -0.78
N GLU A 184 0.65 14.08 0.19
CA GLU A 184 0.01 15.41 0.12
C GLU A 184 1.01 16.55 0.28
N VAL A 185 2.16 16.28 0.93
CA VAL A 185 3.17 17.29 1.25
C VAL A 185 4.39 17.20 0.35
N PHE A 186 4.70 16.02 -0.19
CA PHE A 186 5.92 15.75 -0.95
C PHE A 186 5.60 15.21 -2.33
N GLU A 187 6.40 15.61 -3.33
CA GLU A 187 6.45 14.88 -4.60
C GLU A 187 7.03 13.48 -4.31
N ARG A 188 6.25 12.45 -4.61
CA ARG A 188 6.64 11.09 -4.28
C ARG A 188 7.80 10.59 -5.13
N LEU A 189 7.83 10.99 -6.41
CA LEU A 189 8.85 10.56 -7.36
C LEU A 189 9.84 11.71 -7.62
N ILE A 190 11.00 11.66 -6.99
CA ILE A 190 12.05 12.67 -7.10
C ILE A 190 12.91 12.36 -8.32
N LYS A 191 13.01 13.30 -9.27
CA LYS A 191 13.92 13.22 -10.41
C LYS A 191 15.33 13.57 -9.98
N VAL A 192 16.32 12.72 -10.36
CA VAL A 192 17.72 13.00 -10.09
C VAL A 192 18.40 13.70 -11.28
N PRO A 193 19.39 14.58 -11.05
CA PRO A 193 20.00 15.39 -12.10
C PRO A 193 20.79 14.59 -13.16
N SER A 194 21.35 13.43 -12.81
CA SER A 194 22.28 12.68 -13.64
C SER A 194 21.69 12.08 -14.92
N GLY A 195 20.37 12.18 -15.14
CA GLY A 195 19.77 11.70 -16.38
C GLY A 195 18.25 11.70 -16.40
N LYS A 196 17.71 11.70 -17.62
CA LYS A 196 16.27 11.51 -17.84
C LYS A 196 15.88 10.09 -17.44
N GLY A 197 14.72 9.93 -16.82
CA GLY A 197 14.15 8.62 -16.44
C GLY A 197 14.73 8.01 -15.17
N ARG A 198 15.58 8.73 -14.42
CA ARG A 198 16.15 8.26 -13.16
C ARG A 198 15.44 8.93 -11.97
N TYR A 199 14.93 8.10 -11.07
CA TYR A 199 14.06 8.56 -9.99
C TYR A 199 14.42 7.92 -8.66
N MET A 200 14.05 8.61 -7.57
CA MET A 200 14.02 8.08 -6.21
C MET A 200 12.65 8.30 -5.58
N LEU A 201 12.15 7.31 -4.85
CA LEU A 201 10.94 7.46 -4.05
C LEU A 201 11.25 8.27 -2.79
N VAL A 202 10.38 9.23 -2.46
CA VAL A 202 10.56 10.11 -1.29
C VAL A 202 10.61 9.35 0.02
N GLU A 203 9.76 8.31 0.17
CA GLU A 203 9.75 7.45 1.34
C GLU A 203 11.08 6.69 1.54
N GLU A 204 11.74 6.29 0.44
CA GLU A 204 13.06 5.67 0.48
C GLU A 204 14.16 6.67 0.87
N LEU A 205 14.05 7.92 0.39
CA LEU A 205 14.96 9.00 0.77
C LEU A 205 14.82 9.34 2.25
N ILE A 206 13.58 9.44 2.76
CA ILE A 206 13.30 9.64 4.19
C ILE A 206 13.91 8.49 4.99
N LEU A 207 13.66 7.25 4.55
CA LEU A 207 14.18 6.06 5.23
C LEU A 207 15.73 6.06 5.26
N HIS A 208 16.38 6.54 4.20
CA HIS A 208 17.85 6.65 4.16
C HIS A 208 18.36 7.62 5.22
N PHE A 209 17.77 8.81 5.33
CA PHE A 209 18.22 9.89 6.22
C PHE A 209 17.60 9.86 7.63
N LEU A 210 16.92 8.78 8.04
CA LEU A 210 16.43 8.63 9.42
C LEU A 210 17.51 8.85 10.51
N PRO A 211 18.78 8.43 10.32
CA PRO A 211 19.82 8.73 11.29
C PRO A 211 20.04 10.23 11.51
N LEU A 212 19.84 11.06 10.48
CA LEU A 212 19.94 12.52 10.61
C LEU A 212 18.73 13.11 11.34
N VAL A 213 17.52 12.58 11.09
CA VAL A 213 16.31 13.03 11.79
C VAL A 213 16.34 12.67 13.29
N PHE A 214 16.88 11.50 13.60
CA PHE A 214 16.98 10.98 14.98
C PHE A 214 18.43 11.02 15.51
N GLU A 215 19.18 12.08 15.25
CA GLU A 215 20.62 12.23 15.61
C GLU A 215 20.97 11.93 17.06
N ARG A 216 20.01 12.14 18.00
CA ARG A 216 20.17 11.85 19.44
C ARG A 216 20.06 10.39 19.80
N TYR A 217 19.79 9.51 18.85
CA TYR A 217 19.53 8.09 19.03
C TYR A 217 20.40 7.26 18.10
N THR A 218 20.66 6.01 18.48
CA THR A 218 21.29 5.04 17.59
C THR A 218 20.21 4.31 16.82
N VAL A 219 20.19 4.43 15.49
CA VAL A 219 19.28 3.69 14.61
C VAL A 219 19.73 2.23 14.54
N LYS A 220 18.89 1.29 14.99
CA LYS A 220 19.18 -0.16 14.98
C LYS A 220 18.58 -0.87 13.78
N SER A 221 17.32 -0.62 13.50
CA SER A 221 16.63 -1.13 12.32
C SER A 221 15.57 -0.13 11.83
N LYS A 222 15.20 -0.22 10.58
CA LYS A 222 14.24 0.69 9.96
C LYS A 222 13.49 0.00 8.83
N SER A 223 12.23 0.37 8.62
CA SER A 223 11.37 -0.11 7.53
C SER A 223 10.32 0.94 7.17
N LEU A 224 9.75 0.80 6.00
CA LEU A 224 8.48 1.43 5.68
C LEU A 224 7.35 0.49 6.11
N ILE A 225 6.28 1.06 6.61
CA ILE A 225 5.04 0.32 6.88
C ILE A 225 3.85 1.05 6.25
N ARG A 226 2.82 0.28 5.95
CA ARG A 226 1.53 0.79 5.46
C ARG A 226 0.41 0.00 6.10
N ILE A 227 -0.66 0.68 6.48
CA ILE A 227 -1.80 0.07 7.18
C ILE A 227 -3.05 0.26 6.34
N ILE A 228 -3.83 -0.83 6.19
CA ILE A 228 -5.18 -0.77 5.68
C ILE A 228 -6.14 -0.95 6.85
N ARG A 229 -7.15 -0.07 6.91
CA ARG A 229 -8.18 -0.08 7.95
C ARG A 229 -9.53 -0.46 7.37
N ASN A 230 -10.38 -1.02 8.21
CA ASN A 230 -11.80 -1.12 7.93
C ASN A 230 -12.35 0.32 7.85
N ALA A 231 -12.53 0.83 6.65
CA ALA A 231 -12.92 2.22 6.44
C ALA A 231 -14.14 2.27 5.54
N ASP A 232 -15.27 2.49 6.15
CA ASP A 232 -16.50 2.85 5.46
C ASP A 232 -16.92 4.30 5.76
N ILE A 233 -16.08 5.06 6.46
CA ILE A 233 -16.38 6.44 6.87
C ILE A 233 -15.12 7.27 6.71
N ASP A 234 -15.21 8.30 5.90
CA ASP A 234 -14.21 9.35 5.82
C ASP A 234 -14.19 10.09 7.17
N VAL A 235 -13.09 9.94 7.91
CA VAL A 235 -12.97 10.49 9.27
C VAL A 235 -13.03 12.01 9.24
N ASP A 236 -12.59 12.59 8.13
CA ASP A 236 -12.56 14.05 7.95
C ASP A 236 -13.98 14.64 7.77
N GLU A 237 -14.94 13.92 7.14
CA GLU A 237 -16.33 14.35 7.08
C GLU A 237 -17.05 14.30 8.43
N ALA A 238 -16.63 13.45 9.35
CA ALA A 238 -17.25 13.33 10.69
C ALA A 238 -16.89 14.49 11.63
N PHE A 239 -15.94 15.35 11.27
CA PHE A 239 -15.44 16.47 12.09
C PHE A 239 -16.12 17.82 11.81
N TYR A 240 -16.87 17.96 10.72
CA TYR A 240 -17.41 19.26 10.27
C TYR A 240 -18.88 19.48 10.64
N ASP A 241 -19.38 18.84 11.67
CA ASP A 241 -20.74 19.14 12.19
C ASP A 241 -20.60 20.28 13.23
N GLU A 242 -20.72 21.53 12.78
CA GLU A 242 -20.53 22.75 13.58
C GLU A 242 -21.50 22.89 14.76
N ASP A 243 -22.57 22.08 14.81
CA ASP A 243 -23.63 22.14 15.81
C ASP A 243 -23.50 21.14 16.97
N LEU A 244 -22.46 20.29 17.00
CA LEU A 244 -22.27 19.29 18.06
C LEU A 244 -21.44 19.84 19.23
N ASP A 245 -21.91 19.60 20.47
CA ASP A 245 -21.13 19.83 21.67
C ASP A 245 -19.80 19.06 21.61
N TYR A 246 -18.71 19.69 22.04
CA TYR A 246 -17.34 19.12 22.05
C TYR A 246 -17.29 17.70 22.64
N ARG A 247 -18.07 17.43 23.68
CA ARG A 247 -18.16 16.13 24.34
C ARG A 247 -18.79 15.06 23.43
N ASP A 248 -19.86 15.40 22.75
CA ASP A 248 -20.57 14.50 21.82
C ASP A 248 -19.73 14.24 20.58
N SER A 249 -19.03 15.25 20.10
CA SER A 249 -18.04 15.15 19.02
C SER A 249 -16.90 14.20 19.39
N MET A 250 -16.38 14.27 20.62
CA MET A 250 -15.33 13.37 21.12
C MET A 250 -15.82 11.94 21.33
N GLU A 251 -17.03 11.73 21.81
CA GLU A 251 -17.63 10.38 21.92
C GLU A 251 -17.86 9.76 20.54
N LYS A 252 -18.36 10.54 19.57
CA LYS A 252 -18.54 10.14 18.17
C LYS A 252 -17.18 9.77 17.55
N LEU A 253 -16.15 10.58 17.79
CA LEU A 253 -14.77 10.32 17.36
C LEU A 253 -14.23 9.01 17.91
N ILE A 254 -14.39 8.75 19.21
CA ILE A 254 -13.90 7.53 19.85
C ILE A 254 -14.64 6.30 19.28
N ARG A 255 -15.94 6.39 19.05
CA ARG A 255 -16.75 5.33 18.43
C ARG A 255 -16.31 5.08 16.98
N THR A 256 -16.08 6.13 16.21
CA THR A 256 -15.60 6.04 14.82
C THR A 256 -14.21 5.43 14.77
N ARG A 257 -13.27 5.86 15.61
CA ARG A 257 -11.93 5.27 15.71
C ARG A 257 -11.94 3.78 16.06
N ARG A 258 -12.87 3.32 16.88
CA ARG A 258 -13.06 1.89 17.20
C ARG A 258 -13.55 1.08 15.99
N ARG A 259 -14.32 1.69 15.09
CA ARG A 259 -14.80 1.05 13.85
C ARG A 259 -13.72 0.98 12.77
N LEU A 260 -12.71 1.88 12.80
CA LEU A 260 -11.60 1.91 11.86
C LEU A 260 -10.45 0.98 12.30
N CYS A 261 -10.76 -0.27 12.67
CA CYS A 261 -9.70 -1.18 13.07
C CYS A 261 -8.77 -1.53 11.90
N PRO A 262 -7.46 -1.66 12.16
CA PRO A 262 -6.54 -2.16 11.15
C PRO A 262 -6.91 -3.59 10.74
N VAL A 263 -6.88 -3.85 9.44
CA VAL A 263 -7.17 -5.18 8.87
C VAL A 263 -5.98 -5.75 8.12
N LYS A 264 -4.97 -4.92 7.79
CA LYS A 264 -3.74 -5.34 7.12
C LYS A 264 -2.58 -4.42 7.52
N LEU A 265 -1.41 -4.99 7.75
CA LEU A 265 -0.13 -4.30 7.90
C LEU A 265 0.84 -4.81 6.83
N GLU A 266 1.43 -3.90 6.07
CA GLU A 266 2.49 -4.19 5.11
C GLU A 266 3.80 -3.58 5.60
N HIS A 267 4.93 -4.24 5.32
CA HIS A 267 6.25 -3.69 5.61
C HIS A 267 7.25 -4.02 4.50
N SER A 268 8.18 -3.09 4.22
CA SER A 268 9.11 -3.19 3.09
C SER A 268 10.46 -3.81 3.43
N ARG A 269 10.79 -3.97 4.69
CA ARG A 269 12.08 -4.53 5.15
C ARG A 269 11.86 -5.42 6.35
N VAL A 270 12.73 -6.43 6.47
CA VAL A 270 12.70 -7.31 7.65
C VAL A 270 12.96 -6.46 8.89
N LEU A 271 11.97 -6.45 9.76
CA LEU A 271 12.06 -5.86 11.10
C LEU A 271 12.35 -6.96 12.12
N ASP A 272 12.95 -6.58 13.23
CA ASP A 272 13.06 -7.48 14.37
C ASP A 272 11.68 -8.00 14.79
N VAL A 273 11.61 -9.30 15.12
CA VAL A 273 10.35 -9.98 15.48
C VAL A 273 9.66 -9.25 16.64
N THR A 274 10.43 -8.77 17.62
CA THR A 274 9.89 -8.03 18.78
C THR A 274 9.16 -6.75 18.37
N ILE A 275 9.64 -6.09 17.31
CA ILE A 275 9.01 -4.85 16.81
C ILE A 275 7.72 -5.15 16.09
N ILE A 276 7.72 -6.18 15.24
CA ILE A 276 6.50 -6.64 14.55
C ILE A 276 5.45 -7.04 15.58
N GLU A 277 5.85 -7.77 16.63
CA GLU A 277 4.96 -8.16 17.73
C GLU A 277 4.40 -6.94 18.48
N ASN A 278 5.22 -5.94 18.77
CA ASN A 278 4.77 -4.69 19.38
C ASN A 278 3.81 -3.92 18.49
N LEU A 279 4.12 -3.78 17.18
CA LEU A 279 3.23 -3.12 16.22
C LEU A 279 1.88 -3.86 16.13
N ARG A 280 1.91 -5.19 16.04
CA ARG A 280 0.69 -6.01 16.02
C ARG A 280 -0.17 -5.81 17.26
N LYS A 281 0.46 -5.81 18.44
CA LYS A 281 -0.23 -5.59 19.71
C LYS A 281 -0.86 -4.21 19.80
N GLU A 282 -0.13 -3.16 19.40
CA GLU A 282 -0.65 -1.78 19.40
C GLU A 282 -1.77 -1.58 18.36
N LEU A 283 -1.69 -2.28 17.23
CA LEU A 283 -2.68 -2.22 16.15
C LEU A 283 -3.86 -3.20 16.35
N GLY A 284 -3.72 -4.18 17.24
CA GLY A 284 -4.75 -5.19 17.50
C GLY A 284 -4.96 -6.19 16.36
N ILE A 285 -3.89 -6.52 15.58
CA ILE A 285 -3.94 -7.41 14.41
C ILE A 285 -3.26 -8.76 14.66
N GLY A 286 -3.70 -9.78 13.91
CA GLY A 286 -3.11 -11.12 13.90
C GLY A 286 -1.77 -11.19 13.15
N ALA A 287 -1.04 -12.31 13.28
CA ALA A 287 0.19 -12.55 12.52
C ALA A 287 -0.10 -12.74 11.02
N ASP A 288 -1.22 -13.34 10.72
CA ASP A 288 -1.77 -13.62 9.39
C ASP A 288 -2.21 -12.36 8.62
N GLN A 289 -2.26 -11.21 9.30
CA GLN A 289 -2.58 -9.89 8.72
C GLN A 289 -1.33 -9.04 8.42
N VAL A 290 -0.12 -9.60 8.61
CA VAL A 290 1.15 -8.90 8.37
C VAL A 290 1.83 -9.45 7.13
N TYR A 291 2.11 -8.56 6.18
CA TYR A 291 2.65 -8.92 4.86
C TYR A 291 3.98 -8.21 4.61
N PHE A 292 4.96 -8.96 4.20
CA PHE A 292 6.20 -8.42 3.64
C PHE A 292 5.98 -8.08 2.17
N SER A 293 6.52 -6.96 1.67
CA SER A 293 6.52 -6.58 0.27
C SER A 293 7.90 -6.09 -0.16
N GLU A 294 8.45 -6.68 -1.21
CA GLU A 294 9.66 -6.19 -1.89
C GLU A 294 9.33 -4.99 -2.79
N ALA A 295 8.13 -4.98 -3.38
CA ALA A 295 7.64 -3.84 -4.14
C ALA A 295 7.35 -2.66 -3.21
N PRO A 296 7.38 -1.41 -3.72
CA PRO A 296 6.89 -0.26 -2.98
C PRO A 296 5.47 -0.51 -2.44
N LEU A 297 5.21 -0.05 -1.22
CA LEU A 297 3.95 -0.34 -0.51
C LEU A 297 2.71 0.28 -1.17
N GLU A 298 2.92 1.15 -2.15
CA GLU A 298 1.87 1.76 -2.95
C GLU A 298 2.42 2.05 -4.36
N LEU A 299 1.64 1.83 -5.42
CA LEU A 299 2.11 1.84 -6.81
C LEU A 299 1.51 2.96 -7.68
N SER A 300 0.82 3.94 -7.10
CA SER A 300 0.22 5.06 -7.88
C SER A 300 1.24 5.90 -8.64
N PHE A 301 2.50 5.92 -8.17
CA PHE A 301 3.60 6.63 -8.84
C PHE A 301 3.87 6.10 -10.27
N PHE A 302 3.40 4.93 -10.62
CA PHE A 302 3.50 4.40 -11.97
C PHE A 302 2.85 5.31 -13.01
N SER A 303 1.79 6.05 -12.67
CA SER A 303 1.18 7.04 -13.55
C SER A 303 2.17 8.12 -13.98
N GLN A 304 3.03 8.59 -13.08
CA GLN A 304 4.07 9.59 -13.38
C GLN A 304 5.18 9.02 -14.28
N ILE A 305 5.51 7.72 -14.10
CA ILE A 305 6.44 7.02 -15.00
C ILE A 305 5.83 6.88 -16.38
N GLN A 306 4.57 6.44 -16.50
CA GLN A 306 3.83 6.33 -17.76
C GLN A 306 3.79 7.69 -18.50
N ASP A 307 3.54 8.79 -17.78
CA ASP A 307 3.56 10.13 -18.35
C ASP A 307 4.93 10.49 -18.96
N SER A 308 6.02 10.04 -18.35
CA SER A 308 7.37 10.23 -18.89
C SER A 308 7.67 9.39 -20.14
N LEU A 309 6.90 8.34 -20.39
CA LEU A 309 7.04 7.39 -21.51
C LEU A 309 6.03 7.61 -22.63
N ARG A 310 5.15 8.63 -22.55
CA ARG A 310 4.04 8.87 -23.52
C ARG A 310 4.47 9.00 -24.97
N GLU A 311 5.71 9.40 -25.22
CA GLU A 311 6.26 9.49 -26.57
C GLU A 311 6.50 8.11 -27.22
N LYS A 312 6.66 7.07 -26.41
CA LYS A 312 6.89 5.68 -26.84
C LYS A 312 5.56 4.95 -27.02
N ARG A 313 4.91 5.18 -28.17
CA ARG A 313 3.55 4.68 -28.43
C ARG A 313 3.43 3.16 -28.36
N GLU A 314 4.49 2.44 -28.66
CA GLU A 314 4.58 0.97 -28.60
C GLU A 314 4.40 0.41 -27.20
N LEU A 315 4.57 1.23 -26.16
CA LEU A 315 4.39 0.83 -24.76
C LEU A 315 2.93 0.97 -24.28
N PHE A 316 2.05 1.45 -25.13
CA PHE A 316 0.63 1.68 -24.84
C PHE A 316 -0.26 0.98 -25.85
N PHE A 317 -1.51 0.72 -25.47
CA PHE A 317 -2.52 0.29 -26.43
C PHE A 317 -2.80 1.38 -27.48
N GLU A 318 -3.07 0.96 -28.70
CA GLU A 318 -3.57 1.87 -29.73
C GLU A 318 -4.87 2.54 -29.26
N LYS A 319 -4.95 3.85 -29.46
CA LYS A 319 -6.13 4.63 -29.08
C LYS A 319 -7.34 4.15 -29.90
N ARG A 320 -8.29 3.49 -29.23
CA ARG A 320 -9.53 3.06 -29.87
C ARG A 320 -10.38 4.27 -30.22
N VAL A 321 -10.74 4.39 -31.50
CA VAL A 321 -11.74 5.36 -31.96
C VAL A 321 -13.11 4.74 -31.72
N PRO A 322 -14.02 5.41 -30.99
CA PRO A 322 -15.38 4.93 -30.83
C PRO A 322 -16.04 4.77 -32.20
N GLN A 323 -16.54 3.57 -32.49
CA GLN A 323 -17.33 3.34 -33.69
C GLN A 323 -18.78 3.74 -33.41
N GLN A 324 -19.32 4.60 -34.26
CA GLN A 324 -20.76 4.87 -34.22
C GLN A 324 -21.54 3.61 -34.64
N PRO A 325 -22.58 3.21 -33.90
CA PRO A 325 -23.45 2.12 -34.32
C PRO A 325 -24.06 2.44 -35.69
N ALA A 326 -24.06 1.48 -36.59
CA ALA A 326 -24.58 1.65 -37.96
C ALA A 326 -26.06 2.09 -38.04
N CYS A 327 -26.80 2.00 -36.92
CA CYS A 327 -28.20 2.38 -36.80
C CYS A 327 -28.42 3.86 -36.39
N ILE A 328 -27.35 4.60 -35.99
CA ILE A 328 -27.48 6.04 -35.70
C ILE A 328 -27.21 6.79 -37.01
N ARG A 329 -28.28 7.14 -37.75
CA ARG A 329 -28.19 8.09 -38.84
C ARG A 329 -27.92 9.49 -38.28
N ASN A 330 -27.03 10.25 -38.95
CA ASN A 330 -26.68 11.64 -38.65
C ASN A 330 -27.82 12.66 -38.91
N ASP A 331 -29.07 12.30 -38.66
CA ASP A 331 -30.23 13.14 -38.98
C ASP A 331 -30.70 13.95 -37.74
N LEU A 332 -29.77 14.34 -36.86
CA LEU A 332 -29.99 15.35 -35.83
C LEU A 332 -29.02 16.52 -36.08
N THR A 333 -29.32 17.32 -37.08
CA THR A 333 -28.87 18.71 -37.20
C THR A 333 -29.92 19.64 -36.61
#